data_b059c8e733797e21ffc23ea1470c183e
#
_entry.id   b059c8e733797e21ffc23ea1470c183e
#
_cell.length_a   1.000
_cell.length_b   1.000
_cell.length_c   1.000
_cell.angle_alpha   90.00
_cell.angle_beta   90.00
_cell.angle_gamma   90.00
#
_symmetry.space_group_name_H-M   'P 1'
#
loop_
_entity.id
_entity.type
_entity.pdbx_description
1 polymer ?
#
loop_
_entity_poly.entity_id
_entity_poly.type
_entity_poly.pdbx_seq_one_letter_code
_entity_poly.pdbx_strand_id
1 'polypeptide(L)'
;DHLMHITHVIRGSEYLSSTPKYNLLYEAFGWEIPKYVHCSPVMKEAGKKLSKREGDASYEDFLAKGYLKEAILNYICLLGWNPGDDREIMSLEEMVEAFSVKGISKSPAIFDVEKLNWMNGEYIRKLTLEEFNKEAEPYYKQAVKRNVDHMILSECLHDRTEKFSDIPAQLDFIDELPDYEIDLYTHKKMKTNPENSLESLERMLPVLESID
;
A
#
# COMPACT_ATOMS: atom_id res chain seq x y z
N ASP A 1 7.36 30.56 13.79
CA ASP A 1 8.29 29.63 14.47
C ASP A 1 8.68 30.13 15.85
N HIS A 2 9.19 31.37 15.97
CA HIS A 2 9.69 31.94 17.26
C HIS A 2 8.64 31.92 18.37
N LEU A 3 7.43 32.45 18.12
CA LEU A 3 6.34 32.50 19.11
C LEU A 3 5.78 31.09 19.50
N MET A 4 5.98 30.08 18.65
CA MET A 4 5.61 28.70 18.91
C MET A 4 6.76 27.87 19.48
N HIS A 5 7.90 28.47 19.73
CA HIS A 5 9.10 27.80 20.24
C HIS A 5 9.56 26.62 19.38
N ILE A 6 9.49 26.76 18.04
CA ILE A 6 9.91 25.72 17.09
C ILE A 6 11.42 25.58 17.15
N THR A 7 11.92 24.41 17.47
CA THR A 7 13.34 24.09 17.59
C THR A 7 13.93 23.52 16.29
N HIS A 8 13.13 22.84 15.49
CA HIS A 8 13.51 22.17 14.25
C HIS A 8 12.52 22.48 13.15
N VAL A 9 13.02 22.82 11.95
CA VAL A 9 12.23 23.01 10.74
C VAL A 9 12.62 21.93 9.74
N ILE A 10 11.71 20.99 9.50
CA ILE A 10 11.89 19.90 8.54
C ILE A 10 11.07 20.22 7.28
N ARG A 11 11.73 20.32 6.11
CA ARG A 11 11.09 20.74 4.86
C ARG A 11 11.86 20.24 3.63
N GLY A 12 11.30 20.42 2.44
CA GLY A 12 11.95 20.03 1.20
C GLY A 12 13.21 20.84 0.87
N SER A 13 14.09 20.25 0.09
CA SER A 13 15.38 20.87 -0.32
C SER A 13 15.22 22.11 -1.21
N GLU A 14 14.04 22.37 -1.78
CA GLU A 14 13.71 23.59 -2.54
C GLU A 14 13.84 24.86 -1.70
N TYR A 15 13.79 24.76 -0.37
CA TYR A 15 13.97 25.89 0.55
C TYR A 15 15.43 26.21 0.89
N LEU A 16 16.40 25.41 0.41
CA LEU A 16 17.83 25.67 0.69
C LEU A 16 18.25 27.07 0.26
N SER A 17 17.86 27.51 -0.95
CA SER A 17 18.25 28.83 -1.48
C SER A 17 17.62 30.00 -0.73
N SER A 18 16.48 29.81 -0.07
CA SER A 18 15.79 30.87 0.70
C SER A 18 16.15 30.86 2.18
N THR A 19 16.79 29.82 2.70
CA THR A 19 17.16 29.70 4.11
C THR A 19 18.03 30.86 4.63
N PRO A 20 19.05 31.38 3.89
CA PRO A 20 19.83 32.52 4.35
C PRO A 20 18.99 33.78 4.61
N LYS A 21 17.96 33.99 3.80
CA LYS A 21 17.03 35.12 3.94
C LYS A 21 16.24 35.03 5.27
N TYR A 22 15.82 33.84 5.66
CA TYR A 22 15.13 33.64 6.95
C TYR A 22 16.08 33.80 8.13
N ASN A 23 17.32 33.34 8.01
CA ASN A 23 18.34 33.55 9.06
C ASN A 23 18.59 35.01 9.33
N LEU A 24 18.72 35.83 8.29
CA LEU A 24 18.88 37.30 8.43
C LEU A 24 17.69 37.94 9.17
N LEU A 25 16.47 37.46 8.98
CA LEU A 25 15.31 37.94 9.73
C LEU A 25 15.37 37.55 11.21
N TYR A 26 15.75 36.31 11.51
CA TYR A 26 15.95 35.86 12.90
C TYR A 26 17.01 36.69 13.60
N GLU A 27 18.15 36.94 12.95
CA GLU A 27 19.24 37.77 13.45
C GLU A 27 18.79 39.22 13.69
N ALA A 28 18.03 39.81 12.73
CA ALA A 28 17.53 41.19 12.85
C ALA A 28 16.55 41.37 14.02
N PHE A 29 15.80 40.32 14.38
CA PHE A 29 14.90 40.31 15.54
C PHE A 29 15.59 39.87 16.83
N GLY A 30 16.85 39.45 16.80
CA GLY A 30 17.55 38.89 17.94
C GLY A 30 17.02 37.55 18.42
N TRP A 31 16.42 36.75 17.49
CA TRP A 31 15.85 35.47 17.82
C TRP A 31 16.84 34.34 17.55
N GLU A 32 16.69 33.25 18.30
CA GLU A 32 17.45 32.01 18.04
C GLU A 32 17.03 31.38 16.75
N ILE A 33 17.99 31.03 15.87
CA ILE A 33 17.74 30.36 14.58
C ILE A 33 17.46 28.90 14.84
N PRO A 34 16.31 28.34 14.34
CA PRO A 34 16.00 26.93 14.50
C PRO A 34 16.96 26.04 13.68
N LYS A 35 17.03 24.77 14.05
CA LYS A 35 17.79 23.79 13.25
C LYS A 35 16.99 23.43 12.01
N TYR A 36 17.65 23.44 10.85
CA TYR A 36 17.01 23.07 9.58
C TYR A 36 17.39 21.66 9.15
N VAL A 37 16.38 20.92 8.71
CA VAL A 37 16.54 19.62 8.05
C VAL A 37 15.87 19.73 6.67
N HIS A 38 16.69 19.61 5.61
CA HIS A 38 16.18 19.65 4.24
C HIS A 38 16.10 18.23 3.67
N CYS A 39 14.87 17.75 3.49
CA CYS A 39 14.61 16.43 2.95
C CYS A 39 14.72 16.41 1.42
N SER A 40 15.22 15.31 0.89
CA SER A 40 15.26 15.07 -0.55
C SER A 40 13.84 14.85 -1.11
N PRO A 41 13.57 15.18 -2.38
CA PRO A 41 12.26 14.97 -2.98
C PRO A 41 11.98 13.48 -3.21
N VAL A 42 10.69 13.13 -3.22
CA VAL A 42 10.23 11.82 -3.69
C VAL A 42 10.02 11.90 -5.20
N MET A 43 10.57 10.94 -5.92
CA MET A 43 10.54 10.85 -7.37
C MET A 43 9.58 9.75 -7.82
N LYS A 44 8.92 9.93 -8.96
CA LYS A 44 8.15 8.86 -9.63
C LYS A 44 9.08 7.89 -10.38
N GLU A 45 10.09 8.45 -11.01
CA GLU A 45 11.17 7.76 -11.74
C GLU A 45 12.42 8.64 -11.77
N ALA A 46 13.52 8.14 -12.27
CA ALA A 46 14.75 8.91 -12.39
C ALA A 46 14.52 10.22 -13.17
N GLY A 47 14.75 11.36 -12.49
CA GLY A 47 14.61 12.69 -13.08
C GLY A 47 13.18 13.28 -13.06
N LYS A 48 12.15 12.53 -12.66
CA LYS A 48 10.75 13.03 -12.61
C LYS A 48 10.20 13.00 -11.19
N LYS A 49 9.87 14.18 -10.65
CA LYS A 49 9.25 14.29 -9.32
C LYS A 49 7.85 13.69 -9.31
N LEU A 50 7.48 13.05 -8.21
CA LEU A 50 6.10 12.65 -7.96
C LEU A 50 5.22 13.92 -7.87
N SER A 51 4.11 13.95 -8.60
CA SER A 51 3.24 15.11 -8.72
C SER A 51 1.81 14.80 -8.33
N LYS A 52 1.22 15.61 -7.46
CA LYS A 52 -0.22 15.53 -7.08
C LYS A 52 -1.17 15.71 -8.28
N ARG A 53 -0.73 16.31 -9.39
CA ARG A 53 -1.54 16.54 -10.58
C ARG A 53 -1.78 15.30 -11.42
N GLU A 54 -1.03 14.23 -11.18
CA GLU A 54 -1.16 12.95 -11.90
C GLU A 54 -2.12 11.96 -11.21
N GLY A 55 -2.82 12.40 -10.14
CA GLY A 55 -3.97 11.65 -9.57
C GLY A 55 -3.62 10.47 -8.64
N ASP A 56 -2.34 10.21 -8.34
CA ASP A 56 -1.92 9.00 -7.62
C ASP A 56 -1.03 9.28 -6.41
N ALA A 57 -1.11 10.48 -5.83
CA ALA A 57 -0.14 10.88 -4.82
C ALA A 57 -0.74 11.57 -3.58
N SER A 58 -2.06 11.57 -3.41
CA SER A 58 -2.67 12.06 -2.17
C SER A 58 -2.95 10.90 -1.19
N TYR A 59 -3.00 11.22 0.09
CA TYR A 59 -3.33 10.25 1.13
C TYR A 59 -4.74 9.66 0.92
N GLU A 60 -5.68 10.52 0.54
CA GLU A 60 -7.07 10.16 0.26
C GLU A 60 -7.18 9.17 -0.91
N ASP A 61 -6.35 9.34 -1.95
CA ASP A 61 -6.32 8.43 -3.10
C ASP A 61 -5.85 7.03 -2.70
N PHE A 62 -4.87 6.94 -1.81
CA PHE A 62 -4.41 5.64 -1.29
C PHE A 62 -5.47 4.96 -0.44
N LEU A 63 -6.15 5.70 0.45
CA LEU A 63 -7.26 5.15 1.23
C LEU A 63 -8.40 4.65 0.32
N ALA A 64 -8.76 5.44 -0.72
CA ALA A 64 -9.79 5.04 -1.68
C ALA A 64 -9.41 3.79 -2.49
N LYS A 65 -8.11 3.54 -2.69
CA LYS A 65 -7.57 2.32 -3.31
C LYS A 65 -7.49 1.15 -2.33
N GLY A 66 -7.92 1.30 -1.09
CA GLY A 66 -7.94 0.23 -0.08
C GLY A 66 -6.60 -0.08 0.56
N TYR A 67 -5.70 0.91 0.65
CA TYR A 67 -4.51 0.80 1.48
C TYR A 67 -4.84 1.14 2.93
N LEU A 68 -4.24 0.41 3.87
CA LEU A 68 -4.33 0.69 5.29
C LEU A 68 -3.48 1.92 5.65
N LYS A 69 -4.00 2.76 6.54
CA LYS A 69 -3.31 3.99 6.98
C LYS A 69 -1.94 3.70 7.61
N GLU A 70 -1.82 2.61 8.35
CA GLU A 70 -0.58 2.16 8.98
C GLU A 70 0.48 1.78 7.93
N ALA A 71 0.07 1.09 6.88
CA ALA A 71 0.96 0.72 5.77
C ALA A 71 1.44 1.94 5.00
N ILE A 72 0.54 2.89 4.69
CA ILE A 72 0.90 4.15 4.02
C ILE A 72 1.90 4.93 4.86
N LEU A 73 1.64 5.07 6.18
CA LEU A 73 2.51 5.80 7.09
C LEU A 73 3.91 5.17 7.16
N ASN A 74 3.99 3.85 7.36
CA ASN A 74 5.26 3.15 7.42
C ASN A 74 6.02 3.26 6.09
N TYR A 75 5.35 3.10 4.95
CA TYR A 75 5.96 3.23 3.64
C TYR A 75 6.52 4.64 3.41
N ILE A 76 5.75 5.70 3.70
CA ILE A 76 6.20 7.10 3.55
C ILE A 76 7.40 7.38 4.47
N CYS A 77 7.41 6.83 5.68
CA CYS A 77 8.54 6.98 6.59
C CYS A 77 9.82 6.43 5.96
N LEU A 78 9.76 5.22 5.39
CA LEU A 78 10.92 4.58 4.76
C LEU A 78 11.38 5.23 3.45
N LEU A 79 10.54 6.02 2.78
CA LEU A 79 10.96 6.77 1.60
C LEU A 79 12.03 7.83 1.90
N GLY A 80 12.00 8.40 3.08
CA GLY A 80 12.92 9.49 3.44
C GLY A 80 13.80 9.22 4.65
N TRP A 81 13.65 8.08 5.30
CA TRP A 81 14.33 7.76 6.55
C TRP A 81 14.63 6.25 6.64
N ASN A 82 15.66 5.90 7.39
CA ASN A 82 16.03 4.51 7.66
C ASN A 82 16.28 4.34 9.18
N PRO A 83 15.76 3.29 9.84
CA PRO A 83 15.95 3.02 11.26
C PRO A 83 17.39 2.65 11.64
N GLY A 84 18.22 2.30 10.66
CA GLY A 84 19.60 1.84 10.87
C GLY A 84 19.72 0.33 10.99
N ASP A 85 18.64 -0.38 10.76
CA ASP A 85 18.55 -1.85 10.70
C ASP A 85 17.69 -2.29 9.49
N ASP A 86 17.41 -3.59 9.38
CA ASP A 86 16.70 -4.19 8.23
C ASP A 86 15.18 -4.28 8.43
N ARG A 87 14.61 -3.63 9.47
CA ARG A 87 13.16 -3.62 9.69
C ARG A 87 12.47 -2.78 8.63
N GLU A 88 11.50 -3.37 7.96
CA GLU A 88 10.67 -2.68 6.97
C GLU A 88 9.22 -2.52 7.46
N ILE A 89 8.72 -3.42 8.30
CA ILE A 89 7.35 -3.36 8.85
C ILE A 89 7.41 -2.97 10.31
N MET A 90 6.98 -1.74 10.62
CA MET A 90 7.07 -1.14 11.96
C MET A 90 5.77 -0.46 12.34
N SER A 91 5.33 -0.63 13.59
CA SER A 91 4.25 0.17 14.15
C SER A 91 4.65 1.65 14.27
N LEU A 92 3.67 2.53 14.49
CA LEU A 92 3.95 3.95 14.72
C LEU A 92 4.86 4.14 15.95
N GLU A 93 4.62 3.38 17.02
CA GLU A 93 5.39 3.43 18.25
C GLU A 93 6.84 3.02 18.00
N GLU A 94 7.06 1.92 17.26
CA GLU A 94 8.41 1.46 16.88
C GLU A 94 9.12 2.49 15.99
N MET A 95 8.41 3.12 15.04
CA MET A 95 8.97 4.20 14.21
C MET A 95 9.36 5.40 15.06
N VAL A 96 8.54 5.81 16.02
CA VAL A 96 8.82 6.93 16.94
C VAL A 96 10.04 6.62 17.81
N GLU A 97 10.13 5.42 18.36
CA GLU A 97 11.27 4.99 19.20
C GLU A 97 12.58 4.94 18.41
N ALA A 98 12.54 4.41 17.19
CA ALA A 98 13.71 4.30 16.32
C ALA A 98 14.12 5.63 15.66
N PHE A 99 13.21 6.63 15.63
CA PHE A 99 13.43 7.84 14.84
C PHE A 99 14.66 8.63 15.29
N SER A 100 15.50 8.95 14.33
CA SER A 100 16.59 9.90 14.50
C SER A 100 16.78 10.76 13.26
N VAL A 101 17.15 12.02 13.45
CA VAL A 101 17.49 12.95 12.34
C VAL A 101 18.65 12.40 11.49
N LYS A 102 19.55 11.61 12.08
CA LYS A 102 20.67 10.99 11.37
C LYS A 102 20.25 9.94 10.35
N GLY A 103 19.10 9.29 10.56
CA GLY A 103 18.52 8.31 9.65
C GLY A 103 17.85 8.94 8.41
N ILE A 104 17.69 10.26 8.37
CA ILE A 104 17.06 10.94 7.23
C ILE A 104 17.97 10.81 5.99
N SER A 105 17.40 10.29 4.90
CA SER A 105 18.10 10.09 3.64
C SER A 105 18.49 11.41 2.99
N LYS A 106 19.73 11.46 2.49
CA LYS A 106 20.25 12.60 1.69
C LYS A 106 19.98 12.45 0.20
N SER A 107 19.60 11.26 -0.25
CA SER A 107 19.32 10.95 -1.65
C SER A 107 17.81 10.98 -1.91
N PRO A 108 17.37 11.39 -3.11
CA PRO A 108 15.97 11.25 -3.51
C PRO A 108 15.53 9.78 -3.45
N ALA A 109 14.33 9.53 -2.96
CA ALA A 109 13.69 8.21 -2.99
C ALA A 109 12.79 8.09 -4.23
N ILE A 110 12.74 6.90 -4.82
CA ILE A 110 11.80 6.57 -5.89
C ILE A 110 10.56 5.94 -5.25
N PHE A 111 9.38 6.42 -5.63
CA PHE A 111 8.12 5.85 -5.18
C PHE A 111 7.87 4.52 -5.91
N ASP A 112 7.89 3.43 -5.16
CA ASP A 112 7.70 2.07 -5.65
C ASP A 112 6.33 1.55 -5.19
N VAL A 113 5.41 1.42 -6.15
CA VAL A 113 4.03 0.94 -5.89
C VAL A 113 4.01 -0.54 -5.50
N GLU A 114 4.89 -1.35 -6.07
CA GLU A 114 4.95 -2.78 -5.76
C GLU A 114 5.40 -3.01 -4.32
N LYS A 115 6.39 -2.23 -3.87
CA LYS A 115 6.80 -2.25 -2.47
C LYS A 115 5.68 -1.79 -1.54
N LEU A 116 4.92 -0.76 -1.90
CA LEU A 116 3.76 -0.32 -1.12
C LEU A 116 2.68 -1.41 -1.06
N ASN A 117 2.38 -2.08 -2.19
CA ASN A 117 1.42 -3.19 -2.23
C ASN A 117 1.87 -4.33 -1.29
N TRP A 118 3.12 -4.76 -1.42
CA TRP A 118 3.69 -5.78 -0.55
C TRP A 118 3.58 -5.40 0.94
N MET A 119 4.00 -4.17 1.30
CA MET A 119 3.89 -3.69 2.68
C MET A 119 2.45 -3.70 3.17
N ASN A 120 1.52 -3.22 2.35
CA ASN A 120 0.10 -3.22 2.70
C ASN A 120 -0.43 -4.64 2.91
N GLY A 121 -0.05 -5.58 2.07
CA GLY A 121 -0.35 -7.00 2.26
C GLY A 121 0.18 -7.56 3.59
N GLU A 122 1.39 -7.16 4.02
CA GLU A 122 1.93 -7.54 5.34
C GLU A 122 1.08 -6.99 6.49
N TYR A 123 0.55 -5.76 6.36
CA TYR A 123 -0.36 -5.20 7.36
C TYR A 123 -1.73 -5.86 7.33
N ILE A 124 -2.27 -6.18 6.15
CA ILE A 124 -3.54 -6.89 6.00
C ILE A 124 -3.44 -8.28 6.66
N ARG A 125 -2.37 -9.03 6.43
CA ARG A 125 -2.14 -10.36 7.04
C ARG A 125 -2.03 -10.33 8.57
N LYS A 126 -1.74 -9.18 9.17
CA LYS A 126 -1.74 -9.00 10.63
C LYS A 126 -3.12 -8.74 11.22
N LEU A 127 -4.11 -8.40 10.42
CA LEU A 127 -5.49 -8.24 10.88
C LEU A 127 -6.04 -9.60 11.33
N THR A 128 -6.94 -9.59 12.29
CA THR A 128 -7.77 -10.78 12.54
C THR A 128 -8.74 -10.98 11.38
N LEU A 129 -9.29 -12.18 11.23
CA LEU A 129 -10.23 -12.47 10.16
C LEU A 129 -11.47 -11.57 10.24
N GLU A 130 -11.95 -11.27 11.45
CA GLU A 130 -13.07 -10.36 11.70
C GLU A 130 -12.75 -8.92 11.30
N GLU A 131 -11.54 -8.45 11.61
CA GLU A 131 -11.08 -7.10 11.20
C GLU A 131 -10.97 -7.02 9.67
N PHE A 132 -10.35 -8.04 9.04
CA PHE A 132 -10.28 -8.13 7.59
C PHE A 132 -11.67 -8.13 6.95
N ASN A 133 -12.59 -8.97 7.45
CA ASN A 133 -13.96 -9.04 6.94
C ASN A 133 -14.68 -7.68 7.03
N LYS A 134 -14.50 -6.97 8.13
CA LYS A 134 -15.08 -5.63 8.32
C LYS A 134 -14.57 -4.62 7.29
N GLU A 135 -13.26 -4.59 7.04
CA GLU A 135 -12.65 -3.68 6.06
C GLU A 135 -13.00 -4.09 4.61
N ALA A 136 -13.13 -5.39 4.34
CA ALA A 136 -13.48 -5.95 3.03
C ALA A 136 -14.98 -5.82 2.67
N GLU A 137 -15.85 -5.65 3.66
CA GLU A 137 -17.31 -5.64 3.52
C GLU A 137 -17.84 -4.69 2.41
N PRO A 138 -17.36 -3.44 2.26
CA PRO A 138 -17.79 -2.55 1.18
C PRO A 138 -17.46 -3.12 -0.21
N TYR A 139 -16.35 -3.82 -0.35
CA TYR A 139 -15.87 -4.40 -1.60
C TYR A 139 -16.65 -5.68 -1.94
N TYR A 140 -17.02 -6.48 -0.94
CA TYR A 140 -17.92 -7.64 -1.13
C TYR A 140 -19.28 -7.21 -1.65
N LYS A 141 -19.88 -6.18 -1.04
CA LYS A 141 -21.19 -5.64 -1.48
C LYS A 141 -21.16 -5.09 -2.90
N GLN A 142 -20.01 -4.58 -3.34
CA GLN A 142 -19.81 -4.12 -4.71
C GLN A 142 -19.66 -5.29 -5.70
N ALA A 143 -18.94 -6.33 -5.29
CA ALA A 143 -18.55 -7.43 -6.18
C ALA A 143 -19.62 -8.51 -6.32
N VAL A 144 -20.34 -8.85 -5.23
CA VAL A 144 -21.20 -10.04 -5.16
C VAL A 144 -22.64 -9.62 -4.88
N LYS A 145 -23.57 -10.05 -5.76
CA LYS A 145 -25.00 -9.83 -5.62
C LYS A 145 -25.73 -11.00 -4.96
N ARG A 146 -25.15 -12.20 -5.06
CA ARG A 146 -25.69 -13.40 -4.42
C ARG A 146 -25.54 -13.32 -2.90
N ASN A 147 -26.41 -14.03 -2.19
CA ASN A 147 -26.26 -14.19 -0.75
C ASN A 147 -25.17 -15.22 -0.46
N VAL A 148 -23.97 -14.75 -0.17
CA VAL A 148 -22.78 -15.56 0.16
C VAL A 148 -22.31 -15.17 1.56
N ASP A 149 -21.82 -16.13 2.32
CA ASP A 149 -21.20 -15.85 3.63
C ASP A 149 -19.87 -15.11 3.43
N HIS A 150 -19.83 -13.85 3.84
CA HIS A 150 -18.65 -13.01 3.70
C HIS A 150 -17.47 -13.49 4.55
N MET A 151 -17.70 -14.26 5.62
CA MET A 151 -16.60 -14.86 6.40
C MET A 151 -15.86 -15.90 5.59
N ILE A 152 -16.57 -16.73 4.79
CA ILE A 152 -15.94 -17.69 3.89
C ILE A 152 -15.10 -16.96 2.82
N LEU A 153 -15.62 -15.86 2.27
CA LEU A 153 -14.85 -15.03 1.33
C LEU A 153 -13.57 -14.50 2.00
N SER A 154 -13.69 -14.06 3.24
CA SER A 154 -12.55 -13.54 4.00
C SER A 154 -11.51 -14.62 4.27
N GLU A 155 -11.90 -15.85 4.64
CA GLU A 155 -10.98 -16.98 4.80
C GLU A 155 -10.21 -17.28 3.51
N CYS A 156 -10.86 -17.15 2.35
CA CYS A 156 -10.23 -17.40 1.06
C CYS A 156 -9.28 -16.28 0.61
N LEU A 157 -9.53 -15.03 1.01
CA LEU A 157 -8.86 -13.85 0.46
C LEU A 157 -7.82 -13.24 1.39
N HIS A 158 -7.93 -13.40 2.70
CA HIS A 158 -7.11 -12.71 3.69
C HIS A 158 -5.61 -12.79 3.41
N ASP A 159 -5.09 -13.99 3.21
CA ASP A 159 -3.65 -14.22 3.03
C ASP A 159 -3.09 -13.70 1.70
N ARG A 160 -3.95 -13.53 0.69
CA ARG A 160 -3.56 -13.16 -0.67
C ARG A 160 -3.89 -11.74 -1.09
N THR A 161 -4.65 -11.02 -0.27
CA THR A 161 -5.04 -9.63 -0.55
C THR A 161 -3.88 -8.68 -0.25
N GLU A 162 -3.47 -7.92 -1.24
CA GLU A 162 -2.47 -6.85 -1.06
C GLU A 162 -3.12 -5.48 -0.89
N LYS A 163 -4.31 -5.27 -1.46
CA LYS A 163 -5.14 -4.08 -1.23
C LYS A 163 -6.62 -4.41 -1.43
N PHE A 164 -7.48 -3.77 -0.67
CA PHE A 164 -8.90 -4.11 -0.66
C PHE A 164 -9.60 -3.81 -1.99
N SER A 165 -9.14 -2.84 -2.78
CA SER A 165 -9.72 -2.56 -4.11
C SER A 165 -9.52 -3.68 -5.13
N ASP A 166 -8.68 -4.67 -4.88
CA ASP A 166 -8.47 -5.81 -5.77
C ASP A 166 -9.50 -6.94 -5.53
N ILE A 167 -10.22 -6.89 -4.40
CA ILE A 167 -11.21 -7.90 -4.02
C ILE A 167 -12.30 -8.09 -5.10
N PRO A 168 -12.91 -7.03 -5.67
CA PRO A 168 -13.93 -7.23 -6.70
C PRO A 168 -13.46 -8.05 -7.91
N ALA A 169 -12.23 -7.83 -8.35
CA ALA A 169 -11.66 -8.57 -9.48
C ALA A 169 -11.32 -10.04 -9.13
N GLN A 170 -11.17 -10.35 -7.83
CA GLN A 170 -10.93 -11.71 -7.36
C GLN A 170 -12.23 -12.52 -7.15
N LEU A 171 -13.38 -11.86 -7.20
CA LEU A 171 -14.70 -12.42 -6.95
C LEU A 171 -15.64 -12.36 -8.17
N ASP A 172 -15.15 -11.95 -9.32
CA ASP A 172 -15.92 -11.74 -10.54
C ASP A 172 -16.64 -13.00 -11.04
N PHE A 173 -16.10 -14.17 -10.71
CA PHE A 173 -16.65 -15.48 -11.08
C PHE A 173 -17.84 -15.92 -10.21
N ILE A 174 -18.15 -15.27 -9.10
CA ILE A 174 -19.19 -15.74 -8.15
C ILE A 174 -20.58 -15.55 -8.71
N ASP A 175 -20.87 -14.40 -9.30
CA ASP A 175 -22.20 -14.12 -9.86
C ASP A 175 -22.35 -14.66 -11.27
N GLU A 176 -21.34 -14.50 -12.11
CA GLU A 176 -21.31 -14.93 -13.50
C GLU A 176 -19.92 -15.48 -13.84
N LEU A 177 -19.83 -16.54 -14.59
CA LEU A 177 -18.56 -17.03 -15.08
C LEU A 177 -18.06 -16.04 -16.15
N PRO A 178 -16.90 -15.39 -15.95
CA PRO A 178 -16.36 -14.47 -16.95
C PRO A 178 -15.94 -15.20 -18.22
N ASP A 179 -15.89 -14.50 -19.35
CA ASP A 179 -15.31 -15.04 -20.57
C ASP A 179 -13.82 -15.35 -20.33
N TYR A 180 -13.41 -16.53 -20.74
CA TYR A 180 -12.01 -16.97 -20.59
C TYR A 180 -11.51 -17.71 -21.82
N GLU A 181 -10.20 -17.65 -22.03
CA GLU A 181 -9.54 -18.35 -23.14
C GLU A 181 -9.44 -19.86 -22.85
N ILE A 182 -9.78 -20.68 -23.85
CA ILE A 182 -9.70 -22.15 -23.76
C ILE A 182 -8.29 -22.63 -23.40
N ASP A 183 -7.27 -21.85 -23.72
CA ASP A 183 -5.87 -22.14 -23.40
C ASP A 183 -5.58 -22.23 -21.90
N LEU A 184 -6.44 -21.72 -21.04
CA LEU A 184 -6.35 -21.90 -19.57
C LEU A 184 -6.37 -23.37 -19.15
N TYR A 185 -6.99 -24.25 -19.94
CA TYR A 185 -6.98 -25.70 -19.71
C TYR A 185 -5.70 -26.39 -20.13
N THR A 186 -4.74 -25.67 -20.76
CA THR A 186 -3.50 -26.24 -21.25
C THR A 186 -2.35 -25.97 -20.29
N HIS A 187 -1.79 -27.04 -19.67
CA HIS A 187 -0.66 -26.91 -18.77
C HIS A 187 0.39 -28.00 -19.01
N LYS A 188 1.56 -27.64 -19.52
CA LYS A 188 2.62 -28.58 -19.94
C LYS A 188 3.09 -29.55 -18.85
N LYS A 189 3.32 -29.05 -17.61
CA LYS A 189 3.78 -29.90 -16.49
C LYS A 189 2.71 -30.89 -16.02
N MET A 190 1.44 -30.45 -16.00
CA MET A 190 0.30 -31.29 -15.57
C MET A 190 -0.22 -32.14 -16.72
N LYS A 191 0.28 -31.94 -17.95
CA LYS A 191 -0.16 -32.63 -19.15
C LYS A 191 -1.67 -32.50 -19.43
N THR A 192 -2.24 -31.35 -19.06
CA THR A 192 -3.65 -31.05 -19.35
C THR A 192 -3.75 -30.34 -20.70
N ASN A 193 -4.87 -30.55 -21.36
CA ASN A 193 -5.34 -29.89 -22.57
C ASN A 193 -6.88 -29.76 -22.50
N PRO A 194 -7.55 -29.02 -23.39
CA PRO A 194 -8.98 -28.85 -23.36
C PRO A 194 -9.77 -30.16 -23.37
N GLU A 195 -9.31 -31.16 -24.12
CA GLU A 195 -10.00 -32.44 -24.28
C GLU A 195 -10.02 -33.26 -22.96
N ASN A 196 -8.83 -33.52 -22.37
CA ASN A 196 -8.77 -34.29 -21.13
C ASN A 196 -9.27 -33.50 -19.90
N SER A 197 -9.25 -32.18 -19.98
CA SER A 197 -9.87 -31.33 -18.95
C SER A 197 -11.37 -31.41 -19.00
N LEU A 198 -11.99 -31.42 -20.20
CA LEU A 198 -13.43 -31.62 -20.36
C LEU A 198 -13.88 -32.99 -19.80
N GLU A 199 -13.16 -34.06 -20.16
CA GLU A 199 -13.45 -35.41 -19.63
C GLU A 199 -13.38 -35.44 -18.09
N SER A 200 -12.41 -34.75 -17.51
CA SER A 200 -12.28 -34.67 -16.05
C SER A 200 -13.42 -33.89 -15.41
N LEU A 201 -13.85 -32.79 -16.01
CA LEU A 201 -14.99 -31.99 -15.53
C LEU A 201 -16.30 -32.75 -15.62
N GLU A 202 -16.56 -33.47 -16.74
CA GLU A 202 -17.75 -34.30 -16.91
C GLU A 202 -17.83 -35.41 -15.84
N ARG A 203 -16.68 -35.98 -15.46
CA ARG A 203 -16.63 -36.99 -14.38
C ARG A 203 -16.82 -36.37 -12.99
N MET A 204 -16.40 -35.12 -12.78
CA MET A 204 -16.54 -34.41 -11.49
C MET A 204 -17.96 -33.89 -11.26
N LEU A 205 -18.68 -33.52 -12.31
CA LEU A 205 -19.97 -32.88 -12.21
C LEU A 205 -20.98 -33.68 -11.35
N PRO A 206 -21.20 -35.02 -11.57
CA PRO A 206 -22.12 -35.80 -10.72
C PRO A 206 -21.69 -35.86 -9.25
N VAL A 207 -20.37 -35.79 -8.98
CA VAL A 207 -19.84 -35.77 -7.61
C VAL A 207 -20.19 -34.45 -6.93
N LEU A 208 -20.00 -33.33 -7.63
CA LEU A 208 -20.33 -32.01 -7.12
C LEU A 208 -21.84 -31.84 -6.89
N GLU A 209 -22.66 -32.37 -7.79
CA GLU A 209 -24.12 -32.33 -7.64
C GLU A 209 -24.64 -33.18 -6.45
N SER A 210 -23.83 -34.11 -5.94
CA SER A 210 -24.15 -34.95 -4.78
C SER A 210 -23.71 -34.35 -3.43
N ILE A 211 -23.04 -33.20 -3.44
CA ILE A 211 -22.60 -32.49 -2.24
C ILE A 211 -23.69 -31.47 -1.91
N ASP A 212 -24.35 -31.65 -0.77
CA ASP A 212 -25.36 -30.74 -0.21
C ASP A 212 -24.70 -29.48 0.43
#